data_704e595c5c236cc58746456ef777d8fa
#
_entry.id   704e595c5c236cc58746456ef777d8fa
#
_cell.length_a   1.000
_cell.length_b   1.000
_cell.length_c   1.000
_cell.angle_alpha   90.00
_cell.angle_beta   90.00
_cell.angle_gamma   90.00
#
_symmetry.space_group_name_H-M   'P 1'
#
loop_
_entity.id
_entity.type
_entity.pdbx_description
1 polymer ?
#
loop_
_entity_poly.entity_id
_entity_poly.type
_entity_poly.pdbx_seq_one_letter_code
_entity_poly.pdbx_strand_id
1 'polypeptide(L)'
;MKKIFRIALVTAALAGFMGVAQAADVATAPAPTQDPIVQQLKLSSEQTAKIKALHKKLEDDVFKIPTDNVKNGTLINVIQSGKWDEKAVKEQLAAFSRIEEQARYYRVKYYFDVSQILTPEQRAEVRSQIAQAMSE
;
A
#
# COMPACT_ATOMS: atom_id res chain seq x y z
N MET A 1 -14.75 15.06 10.13
CA MET A 1 -15.18 14.14 9.05
C MET A 1 -14.14 13.90 7.96
N LYS A 2 -13.42 14.92 7.49
CA LYS A 2 -12.38 14.75 6.45
C LYS A 2 -11.21 13.84 6.84
N LYS A 3 -10.84 13.76 8.13
CA LYS A 3 -9.72 12.96 8.63
C LYS A 3 -10.01 11.44 8.66
N ILE A 4 -11.25 11.05 8.88
CA ILE A 4 -11.65 9.63 8.95
C ILE A 4 -11.65 8.99 7.55
N PHE A 5 -11.99 9.78 6.53
CA PHE A 5 -12.01 9.30 5.15
C PHE A 5 -10.61 9.11 4.54
N ARG A 6 -9.63 9.94 4.98
CA ARG A 6 -8.23 9.76 4.58
C ARG A 6 -7.67 8.41 5.00
N ILE A 7 -8.01 7.96 6.21
CA ILE A 7 -7.57 6.66 6.73
C ILE A 7 -8.18 5.50 5.93
N ALA A 8 -9.45 5.60 5.55
CA ALA A 8 -10.12 4.54 4.80
C ALA A 8 -9.57 4.36 3.37
N LEU A 9 -9.20 5.46 2.70
CA LEU A 9 -8.69 5.41 1.33
C LEU A 9 -7.27 4.85 1.26
N VAL A 10 -6.45 5.23 2.22
CA VAL A 10 -5.06 4.74 2.34
C VAL A 10 -5.03 3.29 2.78
N THR A 11 -5.95 2.89 3.68
CA THR A 11 -6.05 1.51 4.15
C THR A 11 -6.53 0.57 3.04
N ALA A 12 -7.39 1.03 2.13
CA ALA A 12 -7.84 0.23 1.00
C ALA A 12 -6.71 -0.06 -0.01
N ALA A 13 -5.77 0.85 -0.17
CA ALA A 13 -4.59 0.63 -1.03
C ALA A 13 -3.58 -0.35 -0.42
N LEU A 14 -3.56 -0.48 0.91
CA LEU A 14 -2.72 -1.43 1.65
C LEU A 14 -3.44 -2.76 1.93
N ALA A 15 -4.77 -2.79 1.89
CA ALA A 15 -5.57 -3.99 2.18
C ALA A 15 -5.46 -5.10 1.13
N GLY A 16 -4.84 -4.85 -0.01
CA GLY A 16 -4.52 -5.87 -1.02
C GLY A 16 -3.53 -6.94 -0.54
N PHE A 17 -2.97 -6.80 0.66
CA PHE A 17 -2.05 -7.76 1.25
C PHE A 17 -2.63 -8.57 2.42
N MET A 18 -3.87 -8.32 2.84
CA MET A 18 -4.49 -9.12 3.87
C MET A 18 -5.29 -10.27 3.26
N GLY A 19 -4.57 -11.34 2.93
CA GLY A 19 -5.17 -12.65 2.79
C GLY A 19 -5.86 -13.02 4.11
N VAL A 20 -7.17 -13.23 4.03
CA VAL A 20 -8.04 -13.91 4.99
C VAL A 20 -7.56 -13.86 6.44
N ALA A 21 -7.83 -12.76 7.12
CA ALA A 21 -7.80 -12.76 8.56
C ALA A 21 -9.00 -13.55 9.07
N GLN A 22 -8.79 -14.76 9.50
CA GLN A 22 -9.73 -15.41 10.38
C GLN A 22 -9.78 -14.61 11.68
N ALA A 23 -10.97 -14.12 12.00
CA ALA A 23 -11.25 -13.47 13.25
C ALA A 23 -11.08 -14.46 14.40
N ALA A 24 -9.92 -14.47 14.99
CA ALA A 24 -9.70 -14.99 16.34
C ALA A 24 -8.36 -14.43 16.83
N ASP A 25 -8.43 -13.70 17.87
CA ASP A 25 -7.38 -13.02 18.62
C ASP A 25 -7.06 -11.59 18.19
N VAL A 26 -7.81 -10.71 18.80
CA VAL A 26 -7.63 -9.26 18.87
C VAL A 26 -6.36 -8.86 19.66
N ALA A 27 -5.46 -9.76 19.92
CA ALA A 27 -4.39 -9.52 20.89
C ALA A 27 -3.07 -9.05 20.29
N THR A 28 -2.85 -9.14 18.99
CA THR A 28 -1.61 -8.63 18.38
C THR A 28 -1.88 -8.14 16.97
N ALA A 29 -1.92 -6.82 16.81
CA ALA A 29 -1.64 -6.27 15.51
C ALA A 29 -0.34 -6.92 15.00
N PRO A 30 -0.32 -7.49 13.80
CA PRO A 30 0.89 -8.11 13.30
C PRO A 30 2.02 -7.09 13.41
N ALA A 31 3.14 -7.52 13.98
CA ALA A 31 4.30 -6.66 14.07
C ALA A 31 4.60 -6.10 12.67
N PRO A 32 5.02 -4.85 12.55
CA PRO A 32 5.28 -4.20 11.25
C PRO A 32 6.28 -4.94 10.36
N THR A 33 6.86 -6.00 10.85
CA THR A 33 7.83 -6.86 10.16
C THR A 33 7.19 -8.08 9.51
N GLN A 34 5.85 -8.19 9.53
CA GLN A 34 5.18 -9.36 8.98
C GLN A 34 4.72 -9.17 7.53
N ASP A 35 5.62 -8.66 6.70
CA ASP A 35 5.47 -8.83 5.24
C ASP A 35 5.57 -10.32 4.93
N PRO A 36 4.53 -10.98 4.39
CA PRO A 36 4.53 -12.42 4.12
C PRO A 36 5.69 -12.87 3.23
N ILE A 37 6.15 -11.97 2.34
CA ILE A 37 7.27 -12.24 1.44
C ILE A 37 8.58 -12.38 2.22
N VAL A 38 8.73 -11.60 3.27
CA VAL A 38 9.96 -11.53 4.06
C VAL A 38 9.95 -12.50 5.25
N GLN A 39 8.77 -12.90 5.73
CA GLN A 39 8.62 -13.78 6.89
C GLN A 39 9.26 -15.15 6.74
N GLN A 40 9.25 -15.70 5.53
CA GLN A 40 9.82 -17.02 5.26
C GLN A 40 11.35 -17.01 5.17
N LEU A 41 11.97 -15.84 5.16
CA LEU A 41 13.42 -15.70 5.14
C LEU A 41 14.01 -15.82 6.53
N LYS A 42 15.17 -16.47 6.63
CA LYS A 42 15.99 -16.45 7.83
C LYS A 42 16.77 -15.15 7.88
N LEU A 43 16.20 -14.14 8.53
CA LEU A 43 16.80 -12.81 8.67
C LEU A 43 17.66 -12.74 9.93
N SER A 44 18.78 -12.01 9.82
CA SER A 44 19.55 -11.60 10.99
C SER A 44 18.79 -10.52 11.79
N SER A 45 19.17 -10.30 13.04
CA SER A 45 18.58 -9.23 13.87
C SER A 45 18.77 -7.85 13.24
N GLU A 46 19.92 -7.62 12.60
CA GLU A 46 20.22 -6.36 11.91
C GLU A 46 19.32 -6.19 10.67
N GLN A 47 19.17 -7.23 9.85
CA GLN A 47 18.27 -7.22 8.70
C GLN A 47 16.83 -6.94 9.12
N THR A 48 16.35 -7.62 10.15
CA THR A 48 15.01 -7.42 10.70
C THR A 48 14.77 -5.99 11.16
N ALA A 49 15.73 -5.38 11.85
CA ALA A 49 15.62 -4.00 12.30
C ALA A 49 15.56 -3.01 11.12
N LYS A 50 16.41 -3.21 10.11
CA LYS A 50 16.44 -2.38 8.90
C LYS A 50 15.14 -2.50 8.10
N ILE A 51 14.61 -3.70 7.91
CA ILE A 51 13.36 -3.93 7.18
C ILE A 51 12.18 -3.32 7.94
N LYS A 52 12.17 -3.42 9.26
CA LYS A 52 11.15 -2.77 10.09
C LYS A 52 11.15 -1.24 9.91
N ALA A 53 12.33 -0.63 9.88
CA ALA A 53 12.46 0.80 9.63
C ALA A 53 11.98 1.20 8.23
N LEU A 54 12.28 0.40 7.22
CA LEU A 54 11.80 0.61 5.85
C LEU A 54 10.27 0.46 5.74
N HIS A 55 9.69 -0.51 6.42
CA HIS A 55 8.24 -0.70 6.45
C HIS A 55 7.54 0.50 7.10
N LYS A 56 8.07 0.98 8.22
CA LYS A 56 7.55 2.20 8.85
C LYS A 56 7.67 3.42 7.94
N LYS A 57 8.78 3.55 7.23
CA LYS A 57 8.96 4.62 6.25
C LYS A 57 7.92 4.54 5.13
N LEU A 58 7.65 3.34 4.62
CA LEU A 58 6.61 3.13 3.62
C LEU A 58 5.24 3.60 4.13
N GLU A 59 4.86 3.21 5.33
CA GLU A 59 3.60 3.64 5.96
C GLU A 59 3.53 5.17 6.07
N ASP A 60 4.60 5.80 6.56
CA ASP A 60 4.68 7.25 6.73
C ASP A 60 4.59 7.98 5.37
N ASP A 61 5.28 7.48 4.35
CA ASP A 61 5.27 8.08 3.01
C ASP A 61 3.91 7.94 2.33
N VAL A 62 3.28 6.76 2.42
CA VAL A 62 1.93 6.54 1.89
C VAL A 62 0.90 7.42 2.62
N PHE A 63 1.03 7.55 3.93
CA PHE A 63 0.13 8.41 4.72
C PHE A 63 0.20 9.89 4.32
N LYS A 64 1.35 10.36 3.84
CA LYS A 64 1.56 11.74 3.40
C LYS A 64 1.07 12.04 1.99
N ILE A 65 0.62 11.03 1.24
CA ILE A 65 0.12 11.25 -0.13
C ILE A 65 -1.08 12.22 -0.07
N PRO A 66 -1.04 13.34 -0.82
CA PRO A 66 -2.14 14.30 -0.83
C PRO A 66 -3.40 13.67 -1.42
N THR A 67 -4.52 13.82 -0.73
CA THR A 67 -5.84 13.34 -1.16
C THR A 67 -6.84 14.48 -1.40
N ASP A 68 -6.37 15.71 -1.36
CA ASP A 68 -7.23 16.90 -1.40
C ASP A 68 -8.00 17.08 -2.71
N ASN A 69 -7.48 16.52 -3.80
CA ASN A 69 -8.12 16.54 -5.11
C ASN A 69 -9.22 15.50 -5.29
N VAL A 70 -9.34 14.56 -4.34
CA VAL A 70 -10.41 13.57 -4.34
C VAL A 70 -11.66 14.18 -3.72
N LYS A 71 -12.69 14.36 -4.53
CA LYS A 71 -13.99 14.84 -4.09
C LYS A 71 -14.93 13.65 -3.92
N ASN A 72 -15.24 13.34 -2.66
CA ASN A 72 -16.11 12.22 -2.34
C ASN A 72 -17.50 12.40 -2.94
N GLY A 73 -18.03 11.34 -3.50
CA GLY A 73 -19.37 11.31 -4.07
C GLY A 73 -19.50 11.91 -5.48
N THR A 74 -18.43 12.45 -6.07
CA THR A 74 -18.51 13.05 -7.41
C THR A 74 -19.03 12.08 -8.45
N LEU A 75 -18.50 10.85 -8.51
CA LEU A 75 -18.90 9.86 -9.50
C LEU A 75 -20.35 9.40 -9.29
N ILE A 76 -20.73 9.13 -8.06
CA ILE A 76 -22.12 8.73 -7.75
C ILE A 76 -23.11 9.87 -8.02
N ASN A 77 -22.73 11.10 -7.75
CA ASN A 77 -23.57 12.26 -8.05
C ASN A 77 -23.79 12.43 -9.56
N VAL A 78 -22.78 12.21 -10.37
CA VAL A 78 -22.92 12.22 -11.84
C VAL A 78 -23.91 11.14 -12.29
N ILE A 79 -23.77 9.92 -11.76
CA ILE A 79 -24.69 8.82 -12.09
C ILE A 79 -26.12 9.14 -11.66
N GLN A 80 -26.32 9.64 -10.45
CA GLN A 80 -27.64 9.95 -9.90
C GLN A 80 -28.30 11.15 -10.56
N SER A 81 -27.52 12.11 -11.06
CA SER A 81 -28.04 13.30 -11.74
C SER A 81 -28.70 12.98 -13.08
N GLY A 82 -28.37 11.83 -13.67
CA GLY A 82 -28.80 11.47 -15.02
C GLY A 82 -28.18 12.32 -16.13
N LYS A 83 -27.21 13.17 -15.79
CA LYS A 83 -26.48 14.01 -16.75
C LYS A 83 -24.99 13.66 -16.70
N TRP A 84 -24.46 13.22 -17.83
CA TRP A 84 -23.04 12.91 -17.95
C TRP A 84 -22.20 14.18 -17.88
N ASP A 85 -21.29 14.23 -16.90
CA ASP A 85 -20.28 15.28 -16.74
C ASP A 85 -18.89 14.65 -16.95
N GLU A 86 -18.45 14.64 -18.21
CA GLU A 86 -17.20 14.03 -18.61
C GLU A 86 -15.99 14.66 -17.90
N LYS A 87 -15.99 15.99 -17.74
CA LYS A 87 -14.91 16.70 -17.08
C LYS A 87 -14.78 16.29 -15.62
N ALA A 88 -15.88 16.31 -14.88
CA ALA A 88 -15.90 15.91 -13.47
C ALA A 88 -15.45 14.47 -13.27
N VAL A 89 -15.89 13.56 -14.14
CA VAL A 89 -15.49 12.15 -14.10
C VAL A 89 -14.01 11.99 -14.37
N LYS A 90 -13.48 12.60 -15.42
CA LYS A 90 -12.06 12.52 -15.77
C LYS A 90 -11.16 13.12 -14.70
N GLU A 91 -11.52 14.26 -14.12
CA GLU A 91 -10.77 14.89 -13.03
C GLU A 91 -10.72 13.99 -11.79
N GLN A 92 -11.84 13.36 -11.45
CA GLN A 92 -11.91 12.47 -10.31
C GLN A 92 -11.08 11.19 -10.51
N LEU A 93 -11.17 10.58 -11.68
CA LEU A 93 -10.37 9.41 -12.02
C LEU A 93 -8.87 9.73 -12.05
N ALA A 94 -8.48 10.89 -12.58
CA ALA A 94 -7.10 11.35 -12.56
C ALA A 94 -6.58 11.56 -11.13
N ALA A 95 -7.41 12.10 -10.23
CA ALA A 95 -7.04 12.26 -8.83
C ALA A 95 -6.79 10.93 -8.14
N PHE A 96 -7.63 9.93 -8.36
CA PHE A 96 -7.41 8.57 -7.86
C PHE A 96 -6.14 7.95 -8.44
N SER A 97 -5.93 8.07 -9.75
CA SER A 97 -4.75 7.51 -10.42
C SER A 97 -3.44 8.08 -9.89
N ARG A 98 -3.40 9.37 -9.57
CA ARG A 98 -2.20 10.00 -8.96
C ARG A 98 -1.87 9.45 -7.59
N ILE A 99 -2.89 9.21 -6.77
CA ILE A 99 -2.72 8.63 -5.44
C ILE A 99 -2.17 7.21 -5.58
N GLU A 100 -2.77 6.43 -6.45
CA GLU A 100 -2.36 5.05 -6.70
C GLU A 100 -0.95 4.96 -7.26
N GLU A 101 -0.59 5.83 -8.20
CA GLU A 101 0.76 5.93 -8.77
C GLU A 101 1.80 6.22 -7.69
N GLN A 102 1.53 7.19 -6.80
CA GLN A 102 2.44 7.52 -5.71
C GLN A 102 2.56 6.39 -4.69
N ALA A 103 1.46 5.76 -4.33
CA ALA A 103 1.48 4.61 -3.41
C ALA A 103 2.28 3.44 -4.01
N ARG A 104 2.13 3.20 -5.30
CA ARG A 104 2.90 2.20 -6.04
C ARG A 104 4.38 2.53 -6.09
N TYR A 105 4.73 3.79 -6.32
CA TYR A 105 6.12 4.26 -6.29
C TYR A 105 6.79 3.93 -4.95
N TYR A 106 6.15 4.28 -3.85
CA TYR A 106 6.70 4.00 -2.52
C TYR A 106 6.81 2.51 -2.23
N ARG A 107 5.89 1.70 -2.71
CA ARG A 107 5.94 0.24 -2.58
C ARG A 107 7.10 -0.36 -3.36
N VAL A 108 7.31 0.06 -4.60
CA VAL A 108 8.46 -0.37 -5.42
C VAL A 108 9.77 0.02 -4.74
N LYS A 109 9.84 1.25 -4.24
CA LYS A 109 11.02 1.73 -3.50
C LYS A 109 11.30 0.90 -2.26
N TYR A 110 10.27 0.55 -1.50
CA TYR A 110 10.37 -0.33 -0.35
C TYR A 110 10.97 -1.69 -0.72
N TYR A 111 10.45 -2.36 -1.71
CA TYR A 111 10.97 -3.66 -2.15
C TYR A 111 12.40 -3.55 -2.69
N PHE A 112 12.72 -2.49 -3.39
CA PHE A 112 14.08 -2.23 -3.82
C PHE A 112 15.02 -2.11 -2.62
N ASP A 113 14.67 -1.29 -1.65
CA ASP A 113 15.49 -1.07 -0.46
C ASP A 113 15.62 -2.36 0.38
N VAL A 114 14.57 -3.13 0.51
CA VAL A 114 14.62 -4.47 1.14
C VAL A 114 15.60 -5.36 0.40
N SER A 115 15.55 -5.40 -0.92
CA SER A 115 16.44 -6.23 -1.73
C SER A 115 17.92 -5.88 -1.52
N GLN A 116 18.25 -4.62 -1.19
CA GLN A 116 19.61 -4.20 -0.90
C GLN A 116 20.13 -4.71 0.46
N ILE A 117 19.22 -5.02 1.38
CA ILE A 117 19.53 -5.54 2.71
C ILE A 117 19.72 -7.07 2.67
N LEU A 118 19.03 -7.74 1.76
CA LEU A 118 19.06 -9.19 1.63
C LEU A 118 20.38 -9.69 1.01
N THR A 119 20.80 -10.89 1.41
CA THR A 119 21.88 -11.61 0.72
C THR A 119 21.44 -12.03 -0.70
N PRO A 120 22.39 -12.34 -1.62
CA PRO A 120 22.02 -12.83 -2.95
C PRO A 120 21.12 -14.07 -2.93
N GLU A 121 21.34 -14.98 -1.98
CA GLU A 121 20.54 -16.19 -1.79
C GLU A 121 19.12 -15.84 -1.34
N GLN A 122 18.98 -14.99 -0.36
CA GLN A 122 17.69 -14.50 0.12
C GLN A 122 16.91 -13.75 -0.98
N ARG A 123 17.59 -12.95 -1.79
CA ARG A 123 16.97 -12.28 -2.95
C ARG A 123 16.43 -13.26 -3.98
N ALA A 124 17.20 -14.32 -4.26
CA ALA A 124 16.76 -15.35 -5.18
C ALA A 124 15.51 -16.07 -4.67
N GLU A 125 15.44 -16.32 -3.36
CA GLU A 125 14.33 -17.00 -2.71
C GLU A 125 13.01 -16.23 -2.83
N VAL A 126 13.04 -14.88 -2.72
CA VAL A 126 11.83 -14.05 -2.77
C VAL A 126 11.55 -13.41 -4.13
N ARG A 127 12.42 -13.61 -5.10
CA ARG A 127 12.35 -12.90 -6.40
C ARG A 127 11.01 -13.07 -7.11
N SER A 128 10.48 -14.28 -7.14
CA SER A 128 9.22 -14.57 -7.82
C SER A 128 8.04 -13.91 -7.12
N GLN A 129 8.07 -13.89 -5.79
CA GLN A 129 7.01 -13.29 -4.98
C GLN A 129 7.00 -11.77 -5.06
N ILE A 130 8.19 -11.14 -5.06
CA ILE A 130 8.30 -9.69 -5.30
C ILE A 130 7.80 -9.34 -6.71
N ALA A 131 8.19 -10.11 -7.72
CA ALA A 131 7.73 -9.91 -9.09
C ALA A 131 6.20 -10.00 -9.19
N GLN A 132 5.59 -10.97 -8.51
CA GLN A 132 4.14 -11.11 -8.45
C GLN A 132 3.48 -9.91 -7.74
N ALA A 133 4.02 -9.49 -6.61
CA ALA A 133 3.52 -8.35 -5.86
C ALA A 133 3.62 -7.01 -6.64
N MET A 134 4.55 -6.92 -7.60
CA MET A 134 4.73 -5.73 -8.45
C MET A 134 3.83 -5.72 -9.68
N SER A 135 3.29 -6.88 -10.08
CA SER A 135 2.45 -6.99 -11.28
C SER A 135 0.98 -6.64 -11.05
N GLU A 136 0.57 -6.52 -9.81
CA GLU A 136 -0.78 -6.08 -9.40
C GLU A 136 -0.83 -4.52 -9.28
#